data_c4df0afd655f28e7b7ea64cc0b49908a
#
_entry.id   c4df0afd655f28e7b7ea64cc0b49908a
#
_cell.length_a   1.000
_cell.length_b   1.000
_cell.length_c   1.000
_cell.angle_alpha   90.00
_cell.angle_beta   90.00
_cell.angle_gamma   90.00
#
_symmetry.space_group_name_H-M   'P 1'
#
loop_
_entity.id
_entity.type
_entity.pdbx_description
1 polymer ?
#
loop_
_entity_poly.entity_id
_entity_poly.type
_entity_poly.pdbx_seq_one_letter_code
_entity_poly.pdbx_strand_id
1 'polypeptide(L)'
;MKIQLTQQIIINNKHRWYSMLDELCFKSKNLYNYALYQIRQYYKNTNKHLTYYELNALLAKKNQIDYRSLPYAQCSQQILRQIDKQYISFYNTLKSPKMKGKKIRLPKYKDKENGRNIVTYTNQCFKLKNNVLSLKINNNNKIDIDTDLNVQIVRIIHKGNHIVIELIYNKEYELKCDNKQYAAIDLGLNNLVTLTSNVCQSVIYDGKKLKNINHFYNKRKALLQSKLNGNKKTSNRIKRISYRRNNKIKDYMHKVSHLIVKYMKTNNLNTLFVGKNSGWKEGINMGKTNNQNFVAIPYNLLINMLDYKCKLFGIKMIILNEAYTSKCSFIDNEKICKHKTYYGKRIKRGLYESKHGHKLNADVNGSFNIMRLGIQKCNCDALNVVPTDKRYVYNPVRIKINI
;
A
#
# COMPACT_ATOMS: atom_id res chain seq x y z
N MET A 1 20.06 8.37 -6.18
CA MET A 1 18.79 7.73 -6.61
C MET A 1 17.61 8.65 -6.32
N LYS A 2 16.44 8.48 -7.01
CA LYS A 2 15.25 9.33 -6.76
C LYS A 2 14.07 8.47 -6.29
N ILE A 3 13.32 8.97 -5.32
CA ILE A 3 12.07 8.37 -4.85
C ILE A 3 10.92 9.36 -5.02
N GLN A 4 9.77 8.87 -5.49
CA GLN A 4 8.57 9.66 -5.61
C GLN A 4 7.78 9.61 -4.29
N LEU A 5 7.48 10.77 -3.74
CA LEU A 5 6.73 10.94 -2.50
C LEU A 5 5.43 11.70 -2.74
N THR A 6 4.50 11.61 -1.80
CA THR A 6 3.20 12.28 -1.90
C THR A 6 2.84 12.94 -0.58
N GLN A 7 2.64 14.25 -0.60
CA GLN A 7 1.98 14.98 0.47
C GLN A 7 0.49 15.06 0.21
N GLN A 8 -0.34 14.85 1.22
CA GLN A 8 -1.79 14.87 1.10
C GLN A 8 -2.39 16.03 1.91
N ILE A 9 -3.23 16.83 1.25
CA ILE A 9 -4.03 17.88 1.86
C ILE A 9 -5.50 17.44 1.83
N ILE A 10 -6.15 17.41 2.99
CA ILE A 10 -7.53 16.94 3.12
C ILE A 10 -8.47 18.14 3.12
N ILE A 11 -9.38 18.17 2.16
CA ILE A 11 -10.40 19.21 2.00
C ILE A 11 -11.73 18.62 2.45
N ASN A 12 -12.21 19.06 3.61
CA ASN A 12 -13.49 18.65 4.17
C ASN A 12 -14.66 19.32 3.42
N ASN A 13 -15.85 18.76 3.53
CA ASN A 13 -17.05 19.26 2.87
C ASN A 13 -17.49 20.67 3.28
N LYS A 14 -16.99 21.21 4.40
CA LYS A 14 -17.21 22.58 4.86
C LYS A 14 -16.15 23.58 4.35
N HIS A 15 -15.10 23.10 3.72
CA HIS A 15 -14.00 23.95 3.24
C HIS A 15 -14.45 24.73 2.00
N ARG A 16 -14.03 26.01 1.89
CA ARG A 16 -14.38 26.92 0.77
C ARG A 16 -14.07 26.34 -0.62
N TRP A 17 -13.07 25.50 -0.75
CA TRP A 17 -12.68 24.87 -2.03
C TRP A 17 -13.49 23.61 -2.37
N TYR A 18 -14.26 23.07 -1.44
CA TYR A 18 -14.88 21.75 -1.62
C TYR A 18 -15.81 21.70 -2.84
N SER A 19 -16.74 22.66 -2.97
CA SER A 19 -17.73 22.67 -4.05
C SER A 19 -17.09 22.73 -5.43
N MET A 20 -16.12 23.63 -5.63
CA MET A 20 -15.44 23.78 -6.92
C MET A 20 -14.57 22.56 -7.29
N LEU A 21 -13.96 21.92 -6.30
CA LEU A 21 -13.16 20.71 -6.52
C LEU A 21 -14.05 19.48 -6.78
N ASP A 22 -15.23 19.41 -6.14
CA ASP A 22 -16.21 18.37 -6.40
C ASP A 22 -16.78 18.47 -7.83
N GLU A 23 -17.14 19.69 -8.26
CA GLU A 23 -17.58 19.96 -9.64
C GLU A 23 -16.49 19.57 -10.65
N LEU A 24 -15.22 19.90 -10.39
CA LEU A 24 -14.10 19.52 -11.25
C LEU A 24 -13.96 18.00 -11.37
N CYS A 25 -14.10 17.26 -10.26
CA CYS A 25 -14.11 15.79 -10.25
C CYS A 25 -15.34 15.21 -10.98
N PHE A 26 -16.47 15.92 -10.95
CA PHE A 26 -17.68 15.55 -11.69
C PHE A 26 -17.48 15.72 -13.20
N LYS A 27 -16.94 16.86 -13.68
CA LYS A 27 -16.57 17.10 -15.09
C LYS A 27 -15.59 16.05 -15.59
N SER A 28 -14.59 15.71 -14.78
CA SER A 28 -13.64 14.62 -15.08
C SER A 28 -14.34 13.26 -15.26
N LYS A 29 -15.37 12.97 -14.46
CA LYS A 29 -16.19 11.75 -14.59
C LYS A 29 -16.99 11.76 -15.89
N ASN A 30 -17.54 12.90 -16.31
CA ASN A 30 -18.27 13.00 -17.56
C ASN A 30 -17.36 12.65 -18.74
N LEU A 31 -16.20 13.27 -18.83
CA LEU A 31 -15.21 12.94 -19.87
C LEU A 31 -14.79 11.46 -19.81
N TYR A 32 -14.54 10.91 -18.62
CA TYR A 32 -14.20 9.49 -18.47
C TYR A 32 -15.30 8.58 -19.06
N ASN A 33 -16.56 8.84 -18.72
CA ASN A 33 -17.69 8.04 -19.22
C ASN A 33 -17.86 8.20 -20.74
N TYR A 34 -17.76 9.42 -21.26
CA TYR A 34 -17.86 9.68 -22.69
C TYR A 34 -16.74 8.99 -23.49
N ALA A 35 -15.50 9.12 -23.03
CA ALA A 35 -14.37 8.47 -23.67
C ALA A 35 -14.49 6.94 -23.66
N LEU A 36 -14.96 6.36 -22.55
CA LEU A 36 -15.21 4.93 -22.43
C LEU A 36 -16.33 4.48 -23.39
N TYR A 37 -17.37 5.31 -23.60
CA TYR A 37 -18.42 5.07 -24.57
C TYR A 37 -17.84 5.06 -25.99
N GLN A 38 -17.02 6.04 -26.37
CA GLN A 38 -16.41 6.12 -27.70
C GLN A 38 -15.54 4.89 -28.01
N ILE A 39 -14.71 4.45 -27.07
CA ILE A 39 -13.90 3.23 -27.24
C ILE A 39 -14.80 2.01 -27.50
N ARG A 40 -15.89 1.86 -26.75
CA ARG A 40 -16.79 0.72 -26.90
C ARG A 40 -17.57 0.75 -28.22
N GLN A 41 -18.03 1.93 -28.65
CA GLN A 41 -18.71 2.07 -29.94
C GLN A 41 -17.75 1.80 -31.10
N TYR A 42 -16.53 2.32 -31.04
CA TYR A 42 -15.51 2.07 -32.05
C TYR A 42 -15.20 0.57 -32.16
N TYR A 43 -15.01 -0.11 -31.02
CA TYR A 43 -14.78 -1.56 -31.00
C TYR A 43 -15.98 -2.34 -31.59
N LYS A 44 -17.21 -1.96 -31.24
CA LYS A 44 -18.41 -2.59 -31.76
C LYS A 44 -18.50 -2.50 -33.30
N ASN A 45 -18.09 -1.37 -33.84
CA ASN A 45 -18.23 -1.09 -35.29
C ASN A 45 -17.04 -1.63 -36.10
N THR A 46 -15.85 -1.72 -35.53
CA THR A 46 -14.62 -2.03 -36.28
C THR A 46 -13.87 -3.27 -35.80
N ASN A 47 -14.27 -3.87 -34.66
CA ASN A 47 -13.52 -4.91 -33.95
C ASN A 47 -12.08 -4.51 -33.57
N LYS A 48 -11.73 -3.22 -33.65
CA LYS A 48 -10.41 -2.69 -33.30
C LYS A 48 -10.44 -1.89 -32.00
N HIS A 49 -9.34 -1.92 -31.26
CA HIS A 49 -9.19 -1.09 -30.08
C HIS A 49 -8.81 0.34 -30.49
N LEU A 50 -9.55 1.33 -29.99
CA LEU A 50 -9.23 2.76 -30.18
C LEU A 50 -8.15 3.16 -29.20
N THR A 51 -6.96 3.52 -29.70
CA THR A 51 -5.81 3.90 -28.89
C THR A 51 -5.97 5.27 -28.24
N TYR A 52 -5.13 5.59 -27.25
CA TYR A 52 -5.09 6.92 -26.63
C TYR A 52 -4.91 8.03 -27.67
N TYR A 53 -4.01 7.87 -28.64
CA TYR A 53 -3.69 8.90 -29.63
C TYR A 53 -4.87 9.18 -30.55
N GLU A 54 -5.50 8.14 -31.08
CA GLU A 54 -6.68 8.24 -31.95
C GLU A 54 -7.86 8.87 -31.20
N LEU A 55 -8.13 8.42 -29.96
CA LEU A 55 -9.20 8.95 -29.13
C LEU A 55 -8.96 10.43 -28.80
N ASN A 56 -7.73 10.83 -28.47
CA ASN A 56 -7.39 12.20 -28.19
C ASN A 56 -7.58 13.11 -29.41
N ALA A 57 -7.11 12.68 -30.59
CA ALA A 57 -7.31 13.40 -31.86
C ALA A 57 -8.80 13.54 -32.19
N LEU A 58 -9.60 12.47 -32.04
CA LEU A 58 -11.03 12.48 -32.27
C LEU A 58 -11.77 13.50 -31.39
N LEU A 59 -11.48 13.50 -30.06
CA LEU A 59 -12.16 14.38 -29.11
C LEU A 59 -11.71 15.84 -29.23
N ALA A 60 -10.45 16.08 -29.54
CA ALA A 60 -9.93 17.41 -29.77
C ALA A 60 -10.52 18.03 -31.06
N LYS A 61 -10.56 17.27 -32.17
CA LYS A 61 -11.13 17.69 -33.45
C LYS A 61 -12.62 18.01 -33.36
N LYS A 62 -13.39 17.20 -32.63
CA LYS A 62 -14.84 17.39 -32.43
C LYS A 62 -15.18 18.52 -31.44
N ASN A 63 -14.22 19.23 -30.87
CA ASN A 63 -14.45 20.23 -29.81
C ASN A 63 -15.39 19.71 -28.69
N GLN A 64 -15.24 18.45 -28.30
CA GLN A 64 -16.14 17.79 -27.37
C GLN A 64 -16.23 18.56 -26.05
N ILE A 65 -17.44 18.85 -25.59
CA ILE A 65 -17.71 19.73 -24.44
C ILE A 65 -17.02 19.25 -23.16
N ASP A 66 -17.15 17.96 -22.81
CA ASP A 66 -16.53 17.42 -21.60
C ASP A 66 -14.98 17.44 -21.67
N TYR A 67 -14.41 17.29 -22.90
CA TYR A 67 -12.98 17.39 -23.12
C TYR A 67 -12.47 18.83 -22.89
N ARG A 68 -13.26 19.85 -23.27
CA ARG A 68 -12.93 21.27 -23.11
C ARG A 68 -13.32 21.84 -21.74
N SER A 69 -14.15 21.13 -20.96
CA SER A 69 -14.67 21.61 -19.68
C SER A 69 -13.64 21.61 -18.54
N LEU A 70 -12.48 20.97 -18.76
CA LEU A 70 -11.40 20.91 -17.78
C LEU A 70 -10.43 22.09 -17.93
N PRO A 71 -9.69 22.46 -16.85
CA PRO A 71 -8.85 23.66 -16.82
C PRO A 71 -7.76 23.70 -17.87
N TYR A 72 -7.24 22.55 -18.27
CA TYR A 72 -6.19 22.38 -19.27
C TYR A 72 -6.44 21.12 -20.11
N ALA A 73 -6.09 21.17 -21.38
CA ALA A 73 -6.16 20.02 -22.29
C ALA A 73 -5.37 18.81 -21.74
N GLN A 74 -4.25 19.06 -21.07
CA GLN A 74 -3.46 17.98 -20.42
C GLN A 74 -4.23 17.26 -19.32
N CYS A 75 -5.10 17.96 -18.55
CA CYS A 75 -5.97 17.30 -17.58
C CYS A 75 -6.91 16.31 -18.26
N SER A 76 -7.48 16.70 -19.42
CA SER A 76 -8.32 15.82 -20.24
C SER A 76 -7.52 14.65 -20.81
N GLN A 77 -6.33 14.89 -21.34
CA GLN A 77 -5.42 13.85 -21.84
C GLN A 77 -5.05 12.83 -20.74
N GLN A 78 -4.84 13.26 -19.49
CA GLN A 78 -4.54 12.33 -18.39
C GLN A 78 -5.71 11.40 -18.08
N ILE A 79 -6.96 11.83 -18.29
CA ILE A 79 -8.14 10.96 -18.16
C ILE A 79 -8.17 9.93 -19.28
N LEU A 80 -7.88 10.33 -20.52
CA LEU A 80 -7.81 9.38 -21.65
C LEU A 80 -6.70 8.36 -21.43
N ARG A 81 -5.51 8.79 -20.99
CA ARG A 81 -4.39 7.90 -20.62
C ARG A 81 -4.75 6.97 -19.46
N GLN A 82 -5.57 7.42 -18.51
CA GLN A 82 -6.06 6.57 -17.44
C GLN A 82 -6.90 5.41 -17.97
N ILE A 83 -7.80 5.68 -18.92
CA ILE A 83 -8.64 4.66 -19.55
C ILE A 83 -7.80 3.69 -20.37
N ASP A 84 -6.88 4.19 -21.17
CA ASP A 84 -5.95 3.39 -21.97
C ASP A 84 -5.15 2.41 -21.10
N LYS A 85 -4.56 2.88 -19.99
CA LYS A 85 -3.89 2.03 -19.01
C LYS A 85 -4.81 0.96 -18.39
N GLN A 86 -6.10 1.26 -18.20
CA GLN A 86 -7.07 0.30 -17.68
C GLN A 86 -7.36 -0.81 -18.72
N TYR A 87 -7.45 -0.47 -20.01
CA TYR A 87 -7.59 -1.46 -21.08
C TYR A 87 -6.33 -2.31 -21.27
N ILE A 88 -5.14 -1.70 -21.23
CA ILE A 88 -3.87 -2.44 -21.26
C ILE A 88 -3.82 -3.44 -20.09
N SER A 89 -4.17 -3.00 -18.89
CA SER A 89 -4.24 -3.89 -17.72
C SER A 89 -5.26 -5.01 -17.89
N PHE A 90 -6.42 -4.72 -18.47
CA PHE A 90 -7.46 -5.71 -18.78
C PHE A 90 -6.93 -6.77 -19.75
N TYR A 91 -6.34 -6.38 -20.88
CA TYR A 91 -5.79 -7.32 -21.87
C TYR A 91 -4.62 -8.14 -21.32
N ASN A 92 -3.72 -7.53 -20.56
CA ASN A 92 -2.63 -8.25 -19.89
C ASN A 92 -3.15 -9.28 -18.88
N THR A 93 -4.26 -8.96 -18.20
CA THR A 93 -4.91 -9.88 -17.26
C THR A 93 -5.56 -11.06 -18.00
N LEU A 94 -6.20 -10.83 -19.15
CA LEU A 94 -6.75 -11.89 -20.00
C LEU A 94 -5.69 -12.87 -20.48
N LYS A 95 -4.52 -12.38 -20.85
CA LYS A 95 -3.38 -13.20 -21.31
C LYS A 95 -2.69 -13.99 -20.18
N SER A 96 -2.94 -13.64 -18.91
CA SER A 96 -2.25 -14.26 -17.78
C SER A 96 -2.78 -15.68 -17.51
N PRO A 97 -1.92 -16.71 -17.50
CA PRO A 97 -2.31 -18.09 -17.18
C PRO A 97 -2.94 -18.24 -15.78
N LYS A 98 -2.54 -17.41 -14.83
CA LYS A 98 -3.08 -17.41 -13.45
C LYS A 98 -4.55 -16.98 -13.37
N MET A 99 -5.05 -16.37 -14.42
CA MET A 99 -6.44 -15.86 -14.50
C MET A 99 -7.34 -16.72 -15.38
N LYS A 100 -6.82 -17.82 -15.92
CA LYS A 100 -7.61 -18.78 -16.72
C LYS A 100 -8.82 -19.27 -15.90
N GLY A 101 -10.02 -19.22 -16.48
CA GLY A 101 -11.28 -19.58 -15.82
C GLY A 101 -11.87 -18.52 -14.88
N LYS A 102 -11.21 -17.39 -14.64
CA LYS A 102 -11.76 -16.29 -13.84
C LYS A 102 -12.48 -15.26 -14.70
N LYS A 103 -13.64 -14.77 -14.23
CA LYS A 103 -14.42 -13.73 -14.93
C LYS A 103 -13.73 -12.37 -14.82
N ILE A 104 -13.02 -11.95 -15.85
CA ILE A 104 -12.41 -10.63 -15.98
C ILE A 104 -13.41 -9.66 -16.58
N ARG A 105 -13.51 -8.45 -16.06
CA ARG A 105 -14.49 -7.46 -16.48
C ARG A 105 -13.81 -6.24 -17.10
N LEU A 106 -14.42 -5.72 -18.16
CA LEU A 106 -14.05 -4.43 -18.77
C LEU A 106 -14.16 -3.28 -17.76
N PRO A 107 -13.40 -2.19 -17.97
CA PRO A 107 -13.57 -0.94 -17.21
C PRO A 107 -15.04 -0.52 -17.21
N LYS A 108 -15.59 -0.16 -16.04
CA LYS A 108 -17.00 0.21 -15.88
C LYS A 108 -17.19 1.71 -15.97
N TYR A 109 -18.37 2.11 -16.43
CA TYR A 109 -18.83 3.49 -16.27
C TYR A 109 -18.93 3.86 -14.80
N LYS A 110 -18.64 5.11 -14.50
CA LYS A 110 -18.90 5.70 -13.20
C LYS A 110 -20.35 6.12 -13.10
N ASP A 111 -20.89 6.11 -11.88
CA ASP A 111 -22.28 6.51 -11.62
C ASP A 111 -22.58 7.88 -12.23
N LYS A 112 -23.77 8.04 -12.82
CA LYS A 112 -24.17 9.23 -13.55
C LYS A 112 -24.25 10.47 -12.65
N GLU A 113 -24.83 10.33 -11.47
CA GLU A 113 -25.10 11.44 -10.55
C GLU A 113 -24.00 11.57 -9.48
N ASN A 114 -23.69 10.47 -8.80
CA ASN A 114 -22.80 10.44 -7.65
C ASN A 114 -21.35 10.10 -8.00
N GLY A 115 -21.08 9.69 -9.24
CA GLY A 115 -19.73 9.34 -9.67
C GLY A 115 -18.80 10.55 -9.69
N ARG A 116 -17.53 10.31 -9.35
CA ARG A 116 -16.45 11.29 -9.45
C ARG A 116 -15.21 10.60 -10.05
N ASN A 117 -14.41 11.35 -10.80
CA ASN A 117 -13.13 10.85 -11.30
C ASN A 117 -11.98 11.72 -10.78
N ILE A 118 -10.80 11.16 -10.78
CA ILE A 118 -9.57 11.88 -10.44
C ILE A 118 -9.26 12.92 -11.52
N VAL A 119 -8.74 14.06 -11.09
CA VAL A 119 -8.15 15.07 -11.98
C VAL A 119 -6.65 15.11 -11.71
N THR A 120 -5.86 15.06 -12.77
CA THR A 120 -4.40 15.08 -12.68
C THR A 120 -3.86 16.28 -13.43
N TYR A 121 -3.10 17.09 -12.73
CA TYR A 121 -2.34 18.21 -13.28
C TYR A 121 -0.88 17.77 -13.43
N THR A 122 -0.33 17.91 -14.60
CA THR A 122 1.10 17.78 -14.86
C THR A 122 1.82 19.07 -14.50
N ASN A 123 3.14 19.06 -14.43
CA ASN A 123 3.96 20.24 -14.12
C ASN A 123 3.73 21.43 -15.06
N GLN A 124 3.21 21.19 -16.26
CA GLN A 124 2.84 22.26 -17.22
C GLN A 124 1.47 22.90 -16.92
N CYS A 125 0.68 22.32 -16.01
CA CYS A 125 -0.69 22.75 -15.69
C CYS A 125 -0.78 23.59 -14.42
N PHE A 126 0.33 23.95 -13.78
CA PHE A 126 0.35 24.79 -12.59
C PHE A 126 1.62 25.63 -12.56
N LYS A 127 1.56 26.69 -11.76
CA LYS A 127 2.72 27.54 -11.52
C LYS A 127 3.17 27.38 -10.09
N LEU A 128 4.47 27.18 -9.88
CA LEU A 128 5.11 27.18 -8.56
C LEU A 128 6.06 28.39 -8.52
N LYS A 129 5.72 29.39 -7.73
CA LYS A 129 6.53 30.60 -7.58
C LYS A 129 6.49 31.06 -6.11
N ASN A 130 7.63 31.42 -5.55
CA ASN A 130 7.75 31.89 -4.15
C ASN A 130 7.08 30.95 -3.14
N ASN A 131 7.29 29.65 -3.26
CA ASN A 131 6.68 28.62 -2.42
C ASN A 131 5.13 28.57 -2.46
N VAL A 132 4.52 29.20 -3.47
CA VAL A 132 3.07 29.13 -3.71
C VAL A 132 2.81 28.35 -4.99
N LEU A 133 2.05 27.27 -4.87
CA LEU A 133 1.58 26.48 -5.99
C LEU A 133 0.18 26.93 -6.37
N SER A 134 0.04 27.52 -7.58
CA SER A 134 -1.23 28.02 -8.09
C SER A 134 -1.86 27.04 -9.07
N LEU A 135 -3.06 26.56 -8.75
CA LEU A 135 -3.87 25.65 -9.55
C LEU A 135 -5.09 26.36 -10.13
N LYS A 136 -5.19 26.43 -11.45
CA LYS A 136 -6.42 26.89 -12.11
C LYS A 136 -7.48 25.77 -11.98
N ILE A 137 -8.69 26.12 -11.52
CA ILE A 137 -9.81 25.19 -11.37
C ILE A 137 -10.82 25.37 -12.51
N ASN A 138 -11.07 26.63 -12.88
CA ASN A 138 -11.85 27.04 -14.04
C ASN A 138 -11.34 28.41 -14.51
N ASN A 139 -12.03 29.05 -15.44
CA ASN A 139 -11.57 30.35 -15.99
C ASN A 139 -11.50 31.45 -14.94
N ASN A 140 -12.37 31.40 -13.90
CA ASN A 140 -12.52 32.47 -12.92
C ASN A 140 -11.91 32.11 -11.54
N ASN A 141 -11.56 30.84 -11.31
CA ASN A 141 -11.13 30.40 -10.00
C ASN A 141 -9.79 29.69 -10.05
N LYS A 142 -8.93 30.03 -9.10
CA LYS A 142 -7.67 29.35 -8.80
C LYS A 142 -7.58 29.01 -7.31
N ILE A 143 -6.73 28.06 -7.00
CA ILE A 143 -6.37 27.68 -5.64
C ILE A 143 -4.87 27.88 -5.48
N ASP A 144 -4.48 28.57 -4.43
CA ASP A 144 -3.10 28.77 -4.06
C ASP A 144 -2.78 27.91 -2.84
N ILE A 145 -1.71 27.15 -2.89
CA ILE A 145 -1.27 26.21 -1.87
C ILE A 145 0.18 26.52 -1.51
N ASP A 146 0.45 26.84 -0.26
CA ASP A 146 1.80 27.04 0.24
C ASP A 146 2.54 25.71 0.32
N THR A 147 3.71 25.62 -0.31
CA THR A 147 4.54 24.43 -0.31
C THR A 147 5.98 24.75 -0.70
N ASP A 148 6.93 24.17 0.03
CA ASP A 148 8.36 24.20 -0.25
C ASP A 148 8.80 23.03 -1.18
N LEU A 149 7.86 22.18 -1.59
CA LEU A 149 8.13 20.98 -2.36
C LEU A 149 8.26 21.28 -3.86
N ASN A 150 9.24 20.67 -4.52
CA ASN A 150 9.34 20.67 -5.99
C ASN A 150 8.31 19.70 -6.59
N VAL A 151 7.06 20.18 -6.66
CA VAL A 151 5.91 19.40 -7.10
C VAL A 151 5.99 19.09 -8.59
N GLN A 152 5.82 17.82 -8.97
CA GLN A 152 5.83 17.35 -10.35
C GLN A 152 4.42 17.08 -10.88
N ILE A 153 3.53 16.61 -10.03
CA ILE A 153 2.15 16.24 -10.39
C ILE A 153 1.24 16.60 -9.21
N VAL A 154 0.07 17.15 -9.52
CA VAL A 154 -1.00 17.32 -8.54
C VAL A 154 -2.19 16.46 -8.92
N ARG A 155 -2.74 15.72 -7.96
CA ARG A 155 -3.96 14.93 -8.15
C ARG A 155 -5.05 15.39 -7.21
N ILE A 156 -6.25 15.58 -7.74
CA ILE A 156 -7.46 15.89 -6.98
C ILE A 156 -8.33 14.64 -6.98
N ILE A 157 -8.59 14.10 -5.80
CA ILE A 157 -9.26 12.80 -5.63
C ILE A 157 -10.44 12.95 -4.67
N HIS A 158 -11.65 12.71 -5.17
CA HIS A 158 -12.84 12.66 -4.33
C HIS A 158 -12.93 11.32 -3.57
N LYS A 159 -13.07 11.37 -2.25
CA LYS A 159 -13.13 10.20 -1.34
C LYS A 159 -14.49 10.04 -0.63
N GLY A 160 -15.57 10.49 -1.27
CA GLY A 160 -16.93 10.42 -0.73
C GLY A 160 -17.30 11.63 0.13
N ASN A 161 -16.73 11.76 1.33
CA ASN A 161 -17.07 12.86 2.26
C ASN A 161 -16.03 14.00 2.28
N HIS A 162 -14.94 13.86 1.57
CA HIS A 162 -13.84 14.81 1.52
C HIS A 162 -13.10 14.64 0.20
N ILE A 163 -12.33 15.63 -0.14
CA ILE A 163 -11.42 15.61 -1.30
C ILE A 163 -9.99 15.60 -0.77
N VAL A 164 -9.12 14.87 -1.45
CA VAL A 164 -7.69 14.84 -1.18
C VAL A 164 -6.96 15.48 -2.34
N ILE A 165 -6.18 16.51 -2.07
CA ILE A 165 -5.21 17.06 -3.00
C ILE A 165 -3.88 16.37 -2.70
N GLU A 166 -3.31 15.68 -3.67
CA GLU A 166 -2.03 15.00 -3.57
C GLU A 166 -0.97 15.79 -4.33
N LEU A 167 0.04 16.28 -3.61
CA LEU A 167 1.23 16.90 -4.18
C LEU A 167 2.30 15.80 -4.32
N ILE A 168 2.65 15.48 -5.55
CA ILE A 168 3.61 14.42 -5.87
C ILE A 168 4.92 15.07 -6.26
N TYR A 169 6.00 14.71 -5.56
CA TYR A 169 7.33 15.27 -5.76
C TYR A 169 8.40 14.18 -5.68
N ASN A 170 9.57 14.47 -6.23
CA ASN A 170 10.73 13.59 -6.17
C ASN A 170 11.68 14.08 -5.07
N LYS A 171 12.21 13.12 -4.32
CA LYS A 171 13.29 13.35 -3.36
C LYS A 171 14.49 12.47 -3.69
N GLU A 172 15.67 13.02 -3.64
CA GLU A 172 16.90 12.27 -3.81
C GLU A 172 17.24 11.51 -2.53
N TYR A 173 17.83 10.36 -2.67
CA TYR A 173 18.33 9.55 -1.57
C TYR A 173 19.55 8.75 -2.01
N GLU A 174 20.38 8.40 -1.04
CA GLU A 174 21.54 7.54 -1.19
C GLU A 174 21.42 6.39 -0.20
N LEU A 175 21.80 5.19 -0.64
CA LEU A 175 21.88 4.04 0.25
C LEU A 175 23.22 4.08 0.95
N LYS A 176 23.22 3.83 2.25
CA LYS A 176 24.45 3.67 3.03
C LYS A 176 25.16 2.38 2.61
N CYS A 177 26.48 2.39 2.75
CA CYS A 177 27.30 1.19 2.56
C CYS A 177 26.87 0.09 3.54
N ASP A 178 27.07 -1.17 3.15
CA ASP A 178 26.82 -2.31 4.03
C ASP A 178 27.85 -2.28 5.17
N ASN A 179 27.36 -2.18 6.39
CA ASN A 179 28.14 -2.18 7.62
C ASN A 179 28.05 -3.52 8.37
N LYS A 180 27.54 -4.58 7.72
CA LYS A 180 27.31 -5.92 8.28
C LYS A 180 26.37 -5.92 9.52
N GLN A 181 25.58 -4.84 9.67
CA GLN A 181 24.55 -4.74 10.71
C GLN A 181 23.16 -4.85 10.06
N TYR A 182 22.50 -5.94 10.37
CA TYR A 182 21.28 -6.38 9.71
C TYR A 182 20.10 -6.41 10.68
N ALA A 183 18.92 -6.17 10.13
CA ALA A 183 17.66 -6.48 10.78
C ALA A 183 16.78 -7.33 9.89
N ALA A 184 15.89 -8.12 10.48
CA ALA A 184 14.87 -8.87 9.76
C ALA A 184 13.51 -8.68 10.38
N ILE A 185 12.47 -8.83 9.57
CA ILE A 185 11.07 -8.72 9.96
C ILE A 185 10.31 -9.99 9.55
N ASP A 186 9.64 -10.60 10.53
CA ASP A 186 8.55 -11.55 10.34
C ASP A 186 7.21 -10.83 10.53
N LEU A 187 6.25 -11.02 9.58
CA LEU A 187 4.95 -10.39 9.57
C LEU A 187 3.87 -11.33 10.08
N GLY A 188 3.27 -10.99 11.20
CA GLY A 188 2.29 -11.83 11.88
C GLY A 188 0.94 -11.16 12.13
N LEU A 189 0.05 -11.90 12.80
CA LEU A 189 -1.31 -11.46 13.12
C LEU A 189 -1.43 -10.87 14.53
N ASN A 190 -0.97 -11.58 15.55
CA ASN A 190 -1.00 -11.12 16.94
C ASN A 190 0.21 -10.25 17.26
N ASN A 191 1.36 -10.65 16.76
CA ASN A 191 2.55 -9.85 16.63
C ASN A 191 2.53 -9.33 15.19
N LEU A 192 2.22 -8.05 14.99
CA LEU A 192 2.13 -7.47 13.64
C LEU A 192 3.47 -7.54 12.93
N VAL A 193 4.53 -7.23 13.69
CA VAL A 193 5.92 -7.28 13.24
C VAL A 193 6.76 -7.82 14.38
N THR A 194 7.56 -8.83 14.11
CA THR A 194 8.67 -9.24 14.95
C THR A 194 9.95 -8.83 14.26
N LEU A 195 10.68 -7.91 14.87
CA LEU A 195 11.94 -7.35 14.39
C LEU A 195 13.08 -7.97 15.17
N THR A 196 14.05 -8.54 14.47
CA THR A 196 15.29 -9.07 15.04
C THR A 196 16.50 -8.39 14.42
N SER A 197 17.61 -8.38 15.11
CA SER A 197 18.87 -7.83 14.65
C SER A 197 20.05 -8.69 15.10
N ASN A 198 21.15 -8.69 14.35
CA ASN A 198 22.37 -9.37 14.74
C ASN A 198 23.19 -8.61 15.83
N VAL A 199 22.84 -7.36 16.14
CA VAL A 199 23.58 -6.53 17.10
C VAL A 199 22.70 -5.93 18.20
N CYS A 200 21.36 -6.03 18.11
CA CYS A 200 20.45 -5.35 19.03
C CYS A 200 19.32 -6.27 19.50
N GLN A 201 18.65 -5.86 20.55
CA GLN A 201 17.54 -6.58 21.16
C GLN A 201 16.37 -6.74 20.20
N SER A 202 15.76 -7.93 20.18
CA SER A 202 14.56 -8.21 19.40
C SER A 202 13.35 -7.42 19.90
N VAL A 203 12.51 -6.95 18.97
CA VAL A 203 11.33 -6.12 19.27
C VAL A 203 10.09 -6.69 18.62
N ILE A 204 8.99 -6.74 19.38
CA ILE A 204 7.69 -7.20 18.89
C ILE A 204 6.70 -6.05 18.91
N TYR A 205 6.16 -5.69 17.75
CA TYR A 205 5.09 -4.70 17.61
C TYR A 205 3.73 -5.41 17.64
N ASP A 206 2.88 -5.02 18.59
CA ASP A 206 1.60 -5.70 18.84
C ASP A 206 0.61 -5.54 17.68
N GLY A 207 -0.10 -6.59 17.32
CA GLY A 207 -1.14 -6.58 16.28
C GLY A 207 -2.58 -6.69 16.80
N LYS A 208 -2.75 -6.93 18.11
CA LYS A 208 -4.07 -7.15 18.73
C LYS A 208 -5.02 -5.98 18.55
N LYS A 209 -4.51 -4.74 18.60
CA LYS A 209 -5.31 -3.53 18.41
C LYS A 209 -5.92 -3.43 17.00
N LEU A 210 -5.20 -3.84 15.96
CA LEU A 210 -5.73 -3.94 14.59
C LEU A 210 -6.86 -4.96 14.48
N LYS A 211 -6.71 -6.10 15.16
CA LYS A 211 -7.77 -7.12 15.22
C LYS A 211 -9.03 -6.56 15.85
N ASN A 212 -8.91 -5.84 16.97
CA ASN A 212 -10.03 -5.23 17.67
C ASN A 212 -10.74 -4.17 16.80
N ILE A 213 -9.98 -3.32 16.09
CA ILE A 213 -10.54 -2.33 15.15
C ILE A 213 -11.33 -3.05 14.04
N ASN A 214 -10.79 -4.12 13.46
CA ASN A 214 -11.44 -4.89 12.41
C ASN A 214 -12.68 -5.63 12.93
N HIS A 215 -12.60 -6.24 14.10
CA HIS A 215 -13.73 -6.95 14.73
C HIS A 215 -14.91 -5.99 15.00
N PHE A 216 -14.65 -4.85 15.64
CA PHE A 216 -15.67 -3.83 15.89
C PHE A 216 -16.30 -3.30 14.60
N TYR A 217 -15.45 -3.01 13.59
CA TYR A 217 -15.93 -2.57 12.29
C TYR A 217 -16.82 -3.61 11.62
N ASN A 218 -16.42 -4.90 11.60
CA ASN A 218 -17.17 -5.96 10.96
C ASN A 218 -18.53 -6.17 11.63
N LYS A 219 -18.57 -6.19 12.98
CA LYS A 219 -19.83 -6.29 13.75
C LYS A 219 -20.77 -5.14 13.41
N ARG A 220 -20.26 -3.89 13.42
CA ARG A 220 -21.08 -2.71 13.14
C ARG A 220 -21.51 -2.64 11.67
N LYS A 221 -20.65 -3.05 10.73
CA LYS A 221 -20.99 -3.11 9.31
C LYS A 221 -22.09 -4.13 9.06
N ALA A 222 -22.02 -5.32 9.63
CA ALA A 222 -23.05 -6.35 9.50
C ALA A 222 -24.40 -5.85 9.99
N LEU A 223 -24.45 -5.22 11.18
CA LEU A 223 -25.67 -4.61 11.72
C LEU A 223 -26.25 -3.51 10.82
N LEU A 224 -25.40 -2.69 10.17
CA LEU A 224 -25.88 -1.66 9.25
C LEU A 224 -26.31 -2.25 7.91
N GLN A 225 -25.71 -3.35 7.49
CA GLN A 225 -26.10 -4.04 6.25
C GLN A 225 -27.43 -4.78 6.39
N SER A 226 -27.72 -5.37 7.56
CA SER A 226 -29.01 -6.04 7.80
C SER A 226 -30.20 -5.08 7.79
N LYS A 227 -29.95 -3.76 7.98
CA LYS A 227 -30.98 -2.71 7.95
C LYS A 227 -31.14 -2.05 6.56
N LEU A 228 -30.47 -2.58 5.52
CA LEU A 228 -30.59 -2.03 4.16
C LEU A 228 -31.76 -2.68 3.44
N ASN A 229 -32.64 -1.86 2.88
CA ASN A 229 -33.77 -2.32 2.09
C ASN A 229 -33.39 -2.64 0.64
N GLY A 230 -34.00 -3.67 0.07
CA GLY A 230 -33.84 -4.09 -1.31
C GLY A 230 -32.39 -4.51 -1.64
N ASN A 231 -31.99 -4.31 -2.88
CA ASN A 231 -30.67 -4.71 -3.38
C ASN A 231 -29.50 -3.80 -2.96
N LYS A 232 -29.71 -2.88 -2.01
CA LYS A 232 -28.68 -1.95 -1.55
C LYS A 232 -27.62 -2.69 -0.74
N LYS A 233 -26.35 -2.57 -1.11
CA LYS A 233 -25.20 -3.19 -0.42
C LYS A 233 -24.40 -2.23 0.46
N THR A 234 -24.70 -0.92 0.39
CA THR A 234 -23.97 0.13 1.12
C THR A 234 -24.87 1.34 1.42
N SER A 235 -24.48 2.14 2.40
CA SER A 235 -25.10 3.41 2.73
C SER A 235 -24.03 4.45 3.11
N ASN A 236 -24.39 5.72 3.21
CA ASN A 236 -23.48 6.78 3.64
C ASN A 236 -22.90 6.50 5.05
N ARG A 237 -23.70 5.89 5.94
CA ARG A 237 -23.24 5.47 7.27
C ARG A 237 -22.21 4.37 7.20
N ILE A 238 -22.38 3.35 6.32
CA ILE A 238 -21.38 2.29 6.08
C ILE A 238 -20.11 2.87 5.47
N LYS A 239 -20.22 3.77 4.48
CA LYS A 239 -19.06 4.46 3.90
C LYS A 239 -18.26 5.22 4.97
N ARG A 240 -18.94 5.95 5.87
CA ARG A 240 -18.32 6.72 6.97
C ARG A 240 -17.57 5.84 7.98
N ILE A 241 -18.16 4.72 8.43
CA ILE A 241 -17.47 3.80 9.34
C ILE A 241 -16.28 3.10 8.65
N SER A 242 -16.41 2.77 7.36
CA SER A 242 -15.32 2.19 6.58
C SER A 242 -14.13 3.17 6.45
N TYR A 243 -14.42 4.43 6.17
CA TYR A 243 -13.41 5.49 6.13
C TYR A 243 -12.68 5.65 7.47
N ARG A 244 -13.43 5.76 8.58
CA ARG A 244 -12.85 5.86 9.92
C ARG A 244 -11.95 4.66 10.26
N ARG A 245 -12.44 3.45 9.95
CA ARG A 245 -11.64 2.22 10.13
C ARG A 245 -10.35 2.27 9.32
N ASN A 246 -10.41 2.63 8.05
CA ASN A 246 -9.25 2.67 7.16
C ASN A 246 -8.20 3.69 7.62
N ASN A 247 -8.64 4.85 8.11
CA ASN A 247 -7.75 5.88 8.66
C ASN A 247 -7.05 5.40 9.94
N LYS A 248 -7.77 4.75 10.86
CA LYS A 248 -7.16 4.16 12.07
C LYS A 248 -6.10 3.12 11.74
N ILE A 249 -6.37 2.25 10.75
CA ILE A 249 -5.40 1.24 10.32
C ILE A 249 -4.20 1.91 9.63
N LYS A 250 -4.44 2.90 8.77
CA LYS A 250 -3.37 3.63 8.10
C LYS A 250 -2.46 4.34 9.12
N ASP A 251 -3.03 5.02 10.11
CA ASP A 251 -2.28 5.66 11.20
C ASP A 251 -1.42 4.65 11.98
N TYR A 252 -2.00 3.50 12.33
CA TYR A 252 -1.27 2.42 12.98
C TYR A 252 -0.06 1.94 12.17
N MET A 253 -0.25 1.69 10.85
CA MET A 253 0.83 1.28 9.96
C MET A 253 1.92 2.36 9.83
N HIS A 254 1.53 3.64 9.81
CA HIS A 254 2.47 4.76 9.81
C HIS A 254 3.32 4.81 11.09
N LYS A 255 2.68 4.61 12.25
CA LYS A 255 3.37 4.58 13.56
C LYS A 255 4.33 3.40 13.65
N VAL A 256 3.87 2.18 13.29
CA VAL A 256 4.73 0.98 13.29
C VAL A 256 5.93 1.16 12.37
N SER A 257 5.70 1.55 11.12
CA SER A 257 6.79 1.73 10.16
C SER A 257 7.76 2.85 10.56
N HIS A 258 7.28 3.91 11.23
CA HIS A 258 8.14 4.96 11.77
C HIS A 258 9.02 4.44 12.91
N LEU A 259 8.44 3.71 13.86
CA LEU A 259 9.18 3.16 15.01
C LEU A 259 10.23 2.14 14.55
N ILE A 260 9.94 1.30 13.56
CA ILE A 260 10.90 0.35 12.99
C ILE A 260 12.09 1.12 12.37
N VAL A 261 11.83 2.10 11.53
CA VAL A 261 12.91 2.88 10.88
C VAL A 261 13.69 3.72 11.90
N LYS A 262 13.00 4.26 12.91
CA LYS A 262 13.67 4.94 14.03
C LYS A 262 14.61 3.99 14.77
N TYR A 263 14.15 2.77 15.11
CA TYR A 263 14.97 1.73 15.73
C TYR A 263 16.21 1.40 14.89
N MET A 264 16.04 1.21 13.58
CA MET A 264 17.14 0.93 12.67
C MET A 264 18.16 2.08 12.63
N LYS A 265 17.66 3.32 12.55
CA LYS A 265 18.53 4.52 12.55
C LYS A 265 19.32 4.65 13.86
N THR A 266 18.66 4.49 15.01
CA THR A 266 19.29 4.62 16.33
C THR A 266 20.38 3.57 16.54
N ASN A 267 20.19 2.36 16.01
CA ASN A 267 21.13 1.25 16.15
C ASN A 267 22.06 1.07 14.93
N ASN A 268 22.12 2.06 14.04
CA ASN A 268 22.96 2.06 12.84
C ASN A 268 22.81 0.82 11.93
N LEU A 269 21.59 0.27 11.81
CA LEU A 269 21.28 -0.89 10.97
C LEU A 269 21.03 -0.44 9.54
N ASN A 270 21.87 -0.84 8.58
CA ASN A 270 21.80 -0.34 7.20
C ASN A 270 21.03 -1.23 6.25
N THR A 271 20.70 -2.47 6.64
CA THR A 271 19.94 -3.41 5.81
C THR A 271 18.79 -4.05 6.58
N LEU A 272 17.61 -4.07 5.94
CA LEU A 272 16.36 -4.67 6.46
C LEU A 272 15.90 -5.79 5.54
N PHE A 273 15.82 -7.01 6.06
CA PHE A 273 15.21 -8.14 5.39
C PHE A 273 13.74 -8.27 5.80
N VAL A 274 12.84 -8.45 4.84
CA VAL A 274 11.39 -8.58 5.12
C VAL A 274 10.90 -9.90 4.55
N GLY A 275 10.44 -10.79 5.43
CA GLY A 275 9.79 -12.05 5.04
C GLY A 275 8.43 -11.79 4.42
N LYS A 276 8.20 -12.34 3.21
CA LYS A 276 6.91 -12.28 2.54
C LYS A 276 6.81 -13.36 1.47
N ASN A 277 5.86 -14.25 1.60
CA ASN A 277 5.55 -15.22 0.55
C ASN A 277 4.71 -14.58 -0.56
N SER A 278 5.02 -14.92 -1.81
CA SER A 278 4.21 -14.52 -2.96
C SER A 278 2.83 -15.17 -2.88
N GLY A 279 1.76 -14.39 -3.03
CA GLY A 279 0.38 -14.92 -3.04
C GLY A 279 -0.14 -15.43 -1.70
N TRP A 280 0.54 -15.17 -0.56
CA TRP A 280 0.22 -15.71 0.77
C TRP A 280 -1.18 -15.42 1.29
N LYS A 281 -1.93 -14.51 0.64
CA LYS A 281 -3.35 -14.24 0.92
C LYS A 281 -4.30 -14.84 -0.11
N GLU A 282 -3.78 -15.47 -1.16
CA GLU A 282 -4.58 -16.05 -2.24
C GLU A 282 -4.95 -17.49 -1.89
N GLY A 283 -6.25 -17.81 -1.94
CA GLY A 283 -6.73 -19.17 -1.70
C GLY A 283 -6.64 -19.68 -0.25
N ILE A 284 -6.31 -18.81 0.71
CA ILE A 284 -6.20 -19.22 2.11
C ILE A 284 -7.59 -19.50 2.68
N ASN A 285 -7.77 -20.71 3.21
CA ASN A 285 -8.92 -21.10 4.03
C ASN A 285 -8.44 -21.56 5.41
N MET A 286 -8.34 -20.63 6.37
CA MET A 286 -8.00 -20.87 7.77
C MET A 286 -9.24 -20.81 8.68
N GLY A 287 -10.42 -21.00 8.12
CA GLY A 287 -11.70 -20.80 8.80
C GLY A 287 -12.14 -19.33 8.86
N LYS A 288 -13.46 -19.10 9.03
CA LYS A 288 -14.13 -17.81 8.90
C LYS A 288 -13.48 -16.69 9.72
N THR A 289 -13.20 -16.92 10.98
CA THR A 289 -12.64 -15.93 11.92
C THR A 289 -11.18 -15.58 11.58
N ASN A 290 -10.35 -16.57 11.29
CA ASN A 290 -8.94 -16.34 10.96
C ASN A 290 -8.80 -15.66 9.61
N ASN A 291 -9.61 -16.01 8.61
CA ASN A 291 -9.63 -15.36 7.31
C ASN A 291 -10.01 -13.87 7.45
N GLN A 292 -11.04 -13.53 8.23
CA GLN A 292 -11.41 -12.14 8.47
C GLN A 292 -10.28 -11.33 9.13
N ASN A 293 -9.63 -11.90 10.13
CA ASN A 293 -8.54 -11.24 10.84
C ASN A 293 -7.31 -11.03 9.96
N PHE A 294 -6.87 -12.08 9.25
CA PHE A 294 -5.65 -12.05 8.44
C PHE A 294 -5.79 -11.23 7.16
N VAL A 295 -6.88 -11.43 6.41
CA VAL A 295 -7.11 -10.72 5.13
C VAL A 295 -7.32 -9.22 5.35
N ALA A 296 -7.90 -8.82 6.48
CA ALA A 296 -8.21 -7.43 6.78
C ALA A 296 -6.98 -6.57 7.16
N ILE A 297 -5.79 -7.16 7.41
CA ILE A 297 -4.56 -6.42 7.69
C ILE A 297 -3.85 -6.10 6.37
N PRO A 298 -3.61 -4.81 6.04
CA PRO A 298 -2.98 -4.43 4.77
C PRO A 298 -1.44 -4.49 4.86
N TYR A 299 -0.85 -5.69 4.90
CA TYR A 299 0.61 -5.86 4.98
C TYR A 299 1.38 -5.18 3.84
N ASN A 300 0.84 -5.20 2.61
CA ASN A 300 1.47 -4.49 1.50
C ASN A 300 1.58 -2.97 1.75
N LEU A 301 0.59 -2.39 2.46
CA LEU A 301 0.66 -0.99 2.86
C LEU A 301 1.83 -0.74 3.83
N LEU A 302 2.00 -1.63 4.82
CA LEU A 302 3.12 -1.55 5.77
C LEU A 302 4.47 -1.69 5.06
N ILE A 303 4.61 -2.68 4.17
CA ILE A 303 5.83 -2.90 3.39
C ILE A 303 6.17 -1.68 2.52
N ASN A 304 5.18 -1.11 1.82
CA ASN A 304 5.39 0.10 1.03
C ASN A 304 5.80 1.30 1.90
N MET A 305 5.23 1.40 3.12
CA MET A 305 5.62 2.45 4.07
C MET A 305 7.04 2.25 4.61
N LEU A 306 7.46 1.01 4.84
CA LEU A 306 8.82 0.68 5.22
C LEU A 306 9.80 1.00 4.08
N ASP A 307 9.48 0.58 2.85
CA ASP A 307 10.34 0.79 1.68
C ASP A 307 10.70 2.26 1.49
N TYR A 308 9.70 3.16 1.39
CA TYR A 308 10.02 4.56 1.17
C TYR A 308 10.70 5.22 2.38
N LYS A 309 10.33 4.83 3.61
CA LYS A 309 10.97 5.38 4.82
C LYS A 309 12.41 4.88 4.96
N CYS A 310 12.68 3.61 4.68
CA CYS A 310 14.05 3.08 4.66
C CYS A 310 14.91 3.85 3.66
N LYS A 311 14.43 4.05 2.43
CA LYS A 311 15.12 4.83 1.39
C LYS A 311 15.46 6.23 1.85
N LEU A 312 14.53 6.93 2.53
CA LEU A 312 14.76 8.28 3.07
C LEU A 312 15.92 8.37 4.07
N PHE A 313 16.27 7.27 4.72
CA PHE A 313 17.37 7.20 5.69
C PHE A 313 18.58 6.39 5.20
N GLY A 314 18.61 6.08 3.90
CA GLY A 314 19.71 5.33 3.29
C GLY A 314 19.76 3.86 3.68
N ILE A 315 18.64 3.29 4.18
CA ILE A 315 18.54 1.89 4.59
C ILE A 315 18.11 1.05 3.37
N LYS A 316 18.85 -0.01 3.08
CA LYS A 316 18.50 -0.99 2.03
C LYS A 316 17.43 -1.95 2.55
N MET A 317 16.28 -2.06 1.86
CA MET A 317 15.24 -3.04 2.18
C MET A 317 15.18 -4.14 1.13
N ILE A 318 15.16 -5.40 1.57
CA ILE A 318 15.13 -6.58 0.70
C ILE A 318 13.98 -7.47 1.12
N ILE A 319 13.08 -7.79 0.18
CA ILE A 319 11.96 -8.70 0.40
C ILE A 319 12.39 -10.11 0.02
N LEU A 320 12.16 -11.08 0.91
CA LEU A 320 12.56 -12.47 0.78
C LEU A 320 11.35 -13.40 0.85
N ASN A 321 11.43 -14.52 0.13
CA ASN A 321 10.52 -15.63 0.32
C ASN A 321 10.86 -16.33 1.65
N GLU A 322 9.90 -16.41 2.57
CA GLU A 322 10.07 -16.94 3.94
C GLU A 322 9.67 -18.42 4.08
N ALA A 323 9.68 -19.20 2.99
CA ALA A 323 9.32 -20.61 3.05
C ALA A 323 10.20 -21.35 4.09
N TYR A 324 9.57 -22.13 4.97
CA TYR A 324 10.18 -22.95 6.04
C TYR A 324 10.87 -22.20 7.20
N THR A 325 10.97 -20.88 7.19
CA THR A 325 11.64 -20.11 8.25
C THR A 325 11.00 -20.28 9.63
N SER A 326 9.70 -20.47 9.72
CA SER A 326 8.97 -20.69 10.96
C SER A 326 9.07 -22.13 11.52
N LYS A 327 9.56 -23.08 10.70
CA LYS A 327 9.67 -24.50 11.07
C LYS A 327 11.08 -24.87 11.50
N CYS A 328 12.10 -24.37 10.79
CA CYS A 328 13.49 -24.66 11.08
C CYS A 328 13.96 -23.96 12.36
N SER A 329 14.83 -24.62 13.09
CA SER A 329 15.43 -24.07 14.30
C SER A 329 16.56 -23.10 13.98
N PHE A 330 16.42 -21.84 14.44
CA PHE A 330 17.50 -20.86 14.32
C PHE A 330 18.68 -21.19 15.24
N ILE A 331 18.40 -21.56 16.49
CA ILE A 331 19.41 -21.81 17.52
C ILE A 331 20.29 -23.01 17.15
N ASP A 332 19.64 -24.07 16.60
CA ASP A 332 20.35 -25.29 16.19
C ASP A 332 20.99 -25.15 14.79
N ASN A 333 21.02 -23.97 14.24
CA ASN A 333 21.56 -23.67 12.89
C ASN A 333 21.03 -24.59 11.79
N GLU A 334 19.77 -25.04 11.90
CA GLU A 334 19.15 -25.96 10.96
C GLU A 334 19.05 -25.34 9.56
N LYS A 335 19.36 -26.08 8.50
CA LYS A 335 19.27 -25.63 7.11
C LYS A 335 17.81 -25.26 6.77
N ILE A 336 17.59 -24.09 6.19
CA ILE A 336 16.23 -23.59 5.88
C ILE A 336 15.73 -24.21 4.58
N CYS A 337 15.10 -25.38 4.68
CA CYS A 337 14.47 -26.10 3.58
C CYS A 337 13.33 -27.00 4.09
N LYS A 338 12.73 -27.80 3.20
CA LYS A 338 11.76 -28.82 3.60
C LYS A 338 12.50 -30.02 4.17
N HIS A 339 12.23 -30.37 5.43
CA HIS A 339 12.73 -31.56 6.11
C HIS A 339 11.60 -32.56 6.34
N LYS A 340 11.94 -33.86 6.41
CA LYS A 340 11.02 -34.90 6.90
C LYS A 340 10.75 -34.72 8.39
N THR A 341 11.80 -34.42 9.17
CA THR A 341 11.74 -34.11 10.61
C THR A 341 12.57 -32.87 10.86
N TYR A 342 12.02 -31.90 11.61
CA TYR A 342 12.70 -30.67 11.98
C TYR A 342 13.39 -30.83 13.34
N TYR A 343 14.49 -30.12 13.59
CA TYR A 343 15.25 -30.14 14.84
C TYR A 343 14.45 -29.56 16.00
N GLY A 344 13.62 -28.61 15.75
CA GLY A 344 12.76 -28.01 16.77
C GLY A 344 11.28 -28.10 16.44
N LYS A 345 10.44 -27.78 17.41
CA LYS A 345 8.98 -27.82 17.27
C LYS A 345 8.31 -26.62 17.94
N ARG A 346 7.16 -26.23 17.42
CA ARG A 346 6.30 -25.24 18.07
C ARG A 346 5.46 -25.96 19.13
N ILE A 347 5.76 -25.77 20.43
CA ILE A 347 5.05 -26.40 21.54
C ILE A 347 3.64 -25.84 21.70
N LYS A 348 3.54 -24.49 21.65
CA LYS A 348 2.28 -23.76 21.70
C LYS A 348 2.37 -22.48 20.87
N ARG A 349 1.24 -21.80 20.69
CA ARG A 349 1.25 -20.52 19.98
C ARG A 349 2.22 -19.53 20.63
N GLY A 350 3.21 -19.06 19.86
CA GLY A 350 4.22 -18.11 20.31
C GLY A 350 5.43 -18.72 21.04
N LEU A 351 5.48 -20.04 21.24
CA LEU A 351 6.61 -20.73 21.89
C LEU A 351 7.18 -21.83 20.98
N TYR A 352 8.45 -21.73 20.72
CA TYR A 352 9.25 -22.69 19.94
C TYR A 352 10.30 -23.34 20.84
N GLU A 353 10.54 -24.64 20.69
CA GLU A 353 11.55 -25.41 21.40
C GLU A 353 12.54 -25.99 20.40
N SER A 354 13.84 -25.76 20.64
CA SER A 354 14.93 -26.30 19.84
C SER A 354 15.22 -27.76 20.15
N LYS A 355 16.09 -28.42 19.39
CA LYS A 355 16.54 -29.80 19.62
C LYS A 355 17.06 -30.02 21.03
N HIS A 356 17.78 -29.03 21.58
CA HIS A 356 18.40 -29.10 22.92
C HIS A 356 17.51 -28.51 24.02
N GLY A 357 16.19 -28.38 23.80
CA GLY A 357 15.24 -27.93 24.82
C GLY A 357 15.22 -26.43 25.06
N HIS A 358 15.98 -25.62 24.32
CA HIS A 358 15.95 -24.15 24.44
C HIS A 358 14.62 -23.60 23.96
N LYS A 359 13.97 -22.78 24.79
CA LYS A 359 12.65 -22.18 24.50
C LYS A 359 12.80 -20.72 24.11
N LEU A 360 12.22 -20.32 22.98
CA LEU A 360 12.21 -18.95 22.49
C LEU A 360 10.85 -18.60 21.87
N ASN A 361 10.65 -17.30 21.62
CA ASN A 361 9.45 -16.87 20.90
C ASN A 361 9.47 -17.39 19.45
N ALA A 362 8.38 -18.04 19.02
CA ALA A 362 8.31 -18.68 17.69
C ALA A 362 8.42 -17.68 16.52
N ASP A 363 7.94 -16.44 16.71
CA ASP A 363 8.02 -15.42 15.66
C ASP A 363 9.43 -14.78 15.63
N VAL A 364 10.15 -14.77 16.77
CA VAL A 364 11.58 -14.43 16.85
C VAL A 364 12.42 -15.46 16.11
N ASN A 365 12.14 -16.77 16.31
CA ASN A 365 12.80 -17.84 15.55
C ASN A 365 12.64 -17.64 14.03
N GLY A 366 11.41 -17.36 13.57
CA GLY A 366 11.11 -17.09 12.17
C GLY A 366 11.87 -15.88 11.63
N SER A 367 11.88 -14.78 12.38
CA SER A 367 12.54 -13.54 12.00
C SER A 367 14.07 -13.70 11.86
N PHE A 368 14.74 -14.40 12.79
CA PHE A 368 16.17 -14.71 12.66
C PHE A 368 16.46 -15.63 11.47
N ASN A 369 15.62 -16.59 11.16
CA ASN A 369 15.76 -17.41 9.96
C ASN A 369 15.58 -16.59 8.67
N ILE A 370 14.69 -15.59 8.64
CA ILE A 370 14.59 -14.64 7.54
C ILE A 370 15.90 -13.87 7.38
N MET A 371 16.53 -13.45 8.48
CA MET A 371 17.82 -12.77 8.45
C MET A 371 18.91 -13.68 7.87
N ARG A 372 19.01 -14.95 8.30
CA ARG A 372 19.94 -15.94 7.73
C ARG A 372 19.78 -16.08 6.23
N LEU A 373 18.54 -16.25 5.75
CA LEU A 373 18.25 -16.30 4.31
C LEU A 373 18.69 -15.03 3.57
N GLY A 374 18.48 -13.86 4.18
CA GLY A 374 18.88 -12.58 3.61
C GLY A 374 20.39 -12.46 3.45
N ILE A 375 21.13 -12.79 4.49
CA ILE A 375 22.60 -12.76 4.49
C ILE A 375 23.15 -13.72 3.45
N GLN A 376 22.64 -14.96 3.38
CA GLN A 376 23.05 -15.96 2.39
C GLN A 376 22.82 -15.47 0.95
N LYS A 377 21.65 -14.87 0.67
CA LYS A 377 21.32 -14.36 -0.68
C LYS A 377 22.13 -13.13 -1.10
N CYS A 378 22.62 -12.36 -0.16
CA CYS A 378 23.43 -11.19 -0.43
C CYS A 378 24.93 -11.50 -0.49
N ASN A 379 25.34 -12.79 -0.36
CA ASN A 379 26.74 -13.21 -0.23
C ASN A 379 27.49 -12.43 0.86
N CYS A 380 26.78 -12.05 1.92
CA CYS A 380 27.37 -11.38 3.07
C CYS A 380 28.00 -12.44 4.00
N ASP A 381 29.04 -12.07 4.75
CA ASP A 381 29.71 -12.98 5.68
C ASP A 381 28.72 -13.52 6.72
N ALA A 382 28.51 -14.83 6.71
CA ALA A 382 27.56 -15.53 7.57
C ALA A 382 27.92 -15.54 9.07
N LEU A 383 29.12 -15.08 9.43
CA LEU A 383 29.70 -15.16 10.79
C LEU A 383 28.95 -14.34 11.86
N ASN A 384 28.09 -13.37 11.46
CA ASN A 384 27.48 -12.42 12.39
C ASN A 384 25.93 -12.51 12.46
N VAL A 385 25.33 -13.69 12.25
CA VAL A 385 23.86 -13.83 12.30
C VAL A 385 23.36 -13.91 13.74
N VAL A 386 24.11 -14.54 14.62
CA VAL A 386 23.74 -14.70 16.03
C VAL A 386 24.22 -13.49 16.83
N PRO A 387 23.33 -12.80 17.54
CA PRO A 387 23.76 -11.72 18.45
C PRO A 387 24.75 -12.24 19.48
N THR A 388 25.78 -11.47 19.78
CA THR A 388 26.75 -11.77 20.84
C THR A 388 26.06 -11.89 22.20
N ASP A 389 25.03 -11.09 22.45
CA ASP A 389 24.20 -11.18 23.64
C ASP A 389 22.98 -12.08 23.41
N LYS A 390 22.97 -13.27 24.00
CA LYS A 390 21.87 -14.23 23.91
C LYS A 390 20.54 -13.65 24.42
N ARG A 391 20.54 -12.66 25.32
CA ARG A 391 19.32 -11.98 25.79
C ARG A 391 18.52 -11.36 24.64
N TYR A 392 19.18 -10.92 23.57
CA TYR A 392 18.53 -10.37 22.38
C TYR A 392 17.64 -11.38 21.64
N VAL A 393 17.93 -12.66 21.75
CA VAL A 393 17.15 -13.76 21.18
C VAL A 393 15.98 -14.16 22.08
N TYR A 394 16.25 -14.32 23.37
CA TYR A 394 15.28 -14.93 24.30
C TYR A 394 14.26 -13.96 24.88
N ASN A 395 14.62 -12.69 25.05
CA ASN A 395 13.82 -11.68 25.75
C ASN A 395 13.39 -10.51 24.83
N PRO A 396 12.49 -10.74 23.86
CA PRO A 396 12.05 -9.67 22.97
C PRO A 396 11.24 -8.62 23.74
N VAL A 397 11.53 -7.34 23.48
CA VAL A 397 10.74 -6.21 24.00
C VAL A 397 9.43 -6.10 23.23
N ARG A 398 8.31 -6.04 23.95
CA ARG A 398 7.00 -5.85 23.34
C ARG A 398 6.55 -4.38 23.38
N ILE A 399 6.32 -3.80 22.22
CA ILE A 399 5.84 -2.43 22.06
C ILE A 399 4.34 -2.43 21.75
N LYS A 400 3.56 -1.79 22.60
CA LYS A 400 2.13 -1.48 22.37
C LYS A 400 2.02 -0.09 21.77
N ILE A 401 1.28 0.05 20.68
CA ILE A 401 1.10 1.33 19.97
C ILE A 401 -0.24 1.95 20.34
N ASN A 402 -0.22 3.19 20.79
CA ASN A 402 -1.43 3.96 21.09
C ASN A 402 -1.95 4.67 19.81
N ILE A 403 -3.28 4.56 19.57
CA ILE A 403 -4.02 5.23 18.49
C ILE A 403 -5.00 6.20 19.12
#